data_7de8826ea6a8c8ea3895ffa6dc0372a5
#
_entry.id   7de8826ea6a8c8ea3895ffa6dc0372a5
#
_cell.length_a   1.000
_cell.length_b   1.000
_cell.length_c   1.000
_cell.angle_alpha   90.00
_cell.angle_beta   90.00
_cell.angle_gamma   90.00
#
_symmetry.space_group_name_H-M   'P 1'
#
loop_
_entity.id
_entity.type
_entity.pdbx_description
1 polymer ?
#
loop_
_entity_poly.entity_id
_entity_poly.type
_entity_poly.pdbx_seq_one_letter_code
_entity_poly.pdbx_strand_id
1 'polypeptide(L)'
;MDLFIFNNDLQRLEINEYSILLIKEFAALXNEDRNKCKEDPKGIKRLRAYREFAYIYLALDYKSPYFEYLEQEKHQAAMEDSGLTEKEFNDETFRAACRKYIELKDSSRILSLIKTAFRTLEKMRVFLDSIDFNERDELNGGKYINDPKKXXXXXXXXXXXXXXXXFKGTRTYI
;
A
#
# COMPACT_ATOMS: atom_id res chain seq x y z
N MET A 1 -3.84 5.67 -6.56
CA MET A 1 -5.12 6.31 -6.18
C MET A 1 -5.05 6.59 -4.69
N ASP A 2 -5.05 7.87 -4.32
CA ASP A 2 -5.02 8.26 -2.91
C ASP A 2 -6.45 8.61 -2.48
N LEU A 3 -7.01 7.76 -1.62
CA LEU A 3 -8.34 7.94 -1.05
C LEU A 3 -8.35 9.00 0.05
N PHE A 4 -7.21 9.16 0.70
CA PHE A 4 -7.03 10.05 1.85
C PHE A 4 -5.90 11.02 1.58
N ILE A 5 -6.11 12.28 1.95
CA ILE A 5 -5.11 13.33 1.91
C ILE A 5 -5.05 13.93 3.32
N PHE A 6 -3.90 13.85 3.98
CA PHE A 6 -3.73 14.52 5.25
C PHE A 6 -3.33 15.97 5.01
N ASN A 7 -4.19 16.87 5.44
CA ASN A 7 -3.96 18.32 5.32
C ASN A 7 -3.16 18.77 6.54
N ASN A 8 -1.85 19.00 6.34
CA ASN A 8 -0.94 19.39 7.42
C ASN A 8 -1.28 20.76 8.01
N ASP A 9 -1.80 21.68 7.21
CA ASP A 9 -2.15 23.02 7.67
C ASP A 9 -3.34 23.02 8.61
N LEU A 10 -4.34 22.19 8.28
CA LEU A 10 -5.58 22.07 9.06
C LEU A 10 -5.53 20.92 10.08
N GLN A 11 -4.44 20.14 10.06
CA GLN A 11 -4.27 18.93 10.91
C GLN A 11 -5.49 18.02 10.84
N ARG A 12 -6.01 17.83 9.63
CA ARG A 12 -7.19 16.98 9.43
C ARG A 12 -7.06 16.08 8.20
N LEU A 13 -7.76 14.97 8.26
CA LEU A 13 -7.88 14.03 7.16
C LEU A 13 -8.96 14.52 6.18
N GLU A 14 -8.58 14.70 4.93
CA GLU A 14 -9.50 15.02 3.84
C GLU A 14 -9.72 13.77 3.00
N ILE A 15 -10.94 13.62 2.52
CA ILE A 15 -11.38 12.45 1.79
C ILE A 15 -11.58 12.82 0.32
N ASN A 16 -11.04 12.02 -0.58
CA ASN A 16 -11.30 12.18 -2.01
C ASN A 16 -12.70 11.61 -2.32
N GLU A 17 -13.72 12.47 -2.24
CA GLU A 17 -15.13 12.08 -2.41
C GLU A 17 -15.38 11.36 -3.74
N TYR A 18 -14.76 11.82 -4.82
CA TYR A 18 -14.93 11.17 -6.14
C TYR A 18 -14.45 9.73 -6.12
N SER A 19 -13.27 9.50 -5.57
CA SER A 19 -12.69 8.15 -5.49
C SER A 19 -13.53 7.23 -4.60
N ILE A 20 -14.03 7.76 -3.49
CA ILE A 20 -14.83 7.00 -2.53
C ILE A 20 -16.16 6.56 -3.15
N LEU A 21 -16.84 7.46 -3.86
CA LEU A 21 -18.13 7.14 -4.47
C LEU A 21 -18.03 6.12 -5.61
N LEU A 22 -16.85 5.96 -6.20
CA LEU A 22 -16.63 4.96 -7.25
C LEU A 22 -16.50 3.53 -6.71
N ILE A 23 -16.31 3.39 -5.41
CA ILE A 23 -16.08 2.07 -4.78
C ILE A 23 -17.30 1.75 -3.91
N LYS A 24 -18.02 0.71 -4.29
CA LYS A 24 -19.30 0.29 -3.69
C LYS A 24 -19.26 0.24 -2.15
N GLU A 25 -18.22 -0.37 -1.61
CA GLU A 25 -18.08 -0.56 -0.16
C GLU A 25 -17.89 0.78 0.57
N PHE A 26 -17.17 1.72 -0.04
CA PHE A 26 -16.98 3.05 0.53
C PHE A 26 -18.21 3.93 0.33
N ALA A 27 -18.86 3.84 -0.82
CA ALA A 27 -20.11 4.56 -1.09
C ALA A 27 -21.20 4.15 -0.08
N ALA A 28 -21.23 2.89 0.34
CA ALA A 28 -22.18 2.39 1.35
C ALA A 28 -21.97 3.06 2.72
N LEU A 29 -20.77 3.45 3.09
CA LEU A 29 -20.50 4.23 4.31
C LEU A 29 -21.11 5.62 4.25
N UNK A 30 -21.25 6.17 3.23
CA UNK A 30 -21.77 7.38 3.01
C UNK A 30 -23.22 7.43 2.98
N ASN A 31 -23.99 6.43 3.19
CA ASN A 31 -25.47 6.37 3.18
C ASN A 31 -26.04 7.24 4.32
N GLU A 32 -27.01 8.08 3.97
CA GLU A 32 -27.56 9.05 4.93
C GLU A 32 -28.27 8.35 6.10
N ASP A 33 -29.09 7.34 5.83
CA ASP A 33 -29.84 6.63 6.89
C ASP A 33 -28.90 5.99 7.92
N ARG A 34 -27.78 5.46 7.45
CA ARG A 34 -26.75 4.84 8.29
C ARG A 34 -26.03 5.87 9.18
N ASN A 35 -25.96 7.11 8.69
CA ASN A 35 -25.24 8.20 9.37
C ASN A 35 -26.12 9.00 10.34
N LYS A 36 -27.41 8.69 10.45
CA LYS A 36 -28.31 9.39 11.38
C LYS A 36 -27.87 9.18 12.82
N CYS A 37 -27.79 10.29 13.55
CA CYS A 37 -27.46 10.29 14.99
C CYS A 37 -28.07 11.51 15.67
N LYS A 38 -27.91 11.65 16.97
CA LYS A 38 -28.45 12.79 17.74
C LYS A 38 -27.93 14.13 17.20
N GLU A 39 -26.66 14.19 16.82
CA GLU A 39 -25.99 15.41 16.33
C GLU A 39 -26.25 15.67 14.85
N ASP A 40 -26.73 14.65 14.11
CA ASP A 40 -27.01 14.73 12.66
C ASP A 40 -28.25 13.90 12.34
N PRO A 41 -29.45 14.39 12.73
CA PRO A 41 -30.69 13.61 12.55
C PRO A 41 -31.02 13.24 11.11
N LYS A 42 -30.52 14.00 10.14
CA LYS A 42 -30.71 13.71 8.70
C LYS A 42 -29.59 12.87 8.09
N GLY A 43 -28.44 12.74 8.78
CA GLY A 43 -27.29 12.00 8.29
C GLY A 43 -26.51 12.71 7.17
N ILE A 44 -26.79 14.00 6.95
CA ILE A 44 -26.20 14.78 5.86
C ILE A 44 -24.72 15.10 6.15
N LYS A 45 -24.40 15.34 7.41
CA LYS A 45 -23.02 15.64 7.83
C LYS A 45 -22.12 14.40 7.77
N ARG A 46 -22.72 13.20 7.72
CA ARG A 46 -22.03 11.91 7.60
C ARG A 46 -20.97 11.70 8.69
N LEU A 47 -21.29 12.09 9.92
CA LEU A 47 -20.36 12.07 11.05
C LEU A 47 -19.81 10.65 11.32
N ARG A 48 -20.69 9.64 11.24
CA ARG A 48 -20.31 8.25 11.42
C ARG A 48 -19.31 7.81 10.34
N ALA A 49 -19.61 8.12 9.06
CA ALA A 49 -18.72 7.77 7.95
C ALA A 49 -17.34 8.40 8.11
N TYR A 50 -17.28 9.66 8.57
CA TYR A 50 -15.99 10.31 8.82
C TYR A 50 -15.18 9.60 9.91
N ARG A 51 -15.82 9.15 10.99
CA ARG A 51 -15.15 8.34 12.03
C ARG A 51 -14.62 7.03 11.45
N GLU A 52 -15.42 6.38 10.61
CA GLU A 52 -15.06 5.12 9.95
C GLU A 52 -13.87 5.30 9.00
N PHE A 53 -13.89 6.34 8.18
CA PHE A 53 -12.76 6.64 7.28
C PHE A 53 -11.50 7.03 8.07
N ALA A 54 -11.64 7.76 9.18
CA ALA A 54 -10.52 8.08 10.06
C ALA A 54 -9.89 6.81 10.62
N TYR A 55 -10.71 5.85 11.08
CA TYR A 55 -10.20 4.55 11.55
C TYR A 55 -9.46 3.82 10.42
N ILE A 56 -10.05 3.74 9.21
CA ILE A 56 -9.41 3.07 8.06
C ILE A 56 -8.03 3.66 7.81
N TYR A 57 -7.92 4.99 7.79
CA TYR A 57 -6.63 5.66 7.60
C TYR A 57 -5.65 5.33 8.74
N LEU A 58 -6.07 5.50 9.98
CA LEU A 58 -5.20 5.34 11.15
C LEU A 58 -4.73 3.89 11.35
N ALA A 59 -5.62 2.91 11.12
CA ALA A 59 -5.32 1.51 11.37
C ALA A 59 -4.71 0.79 10.16
N LEU A 60 -5.08 1.18 8.93
CA LEU A 60 -4.81 0.37 7.73
C LEU A 60 -3.88 1.04 6.70
N ASP A 61 -3.70 2.36 6.75
CA ASP A 61 -2.86 3.05 5.76
C ASP A 61 -1.39 3.04 6.19
N TYR A 62 -0.50 2.82 5.22
CA TYR A 62 0.95 2.85 5.48
C TYR A 62 1.48 4.26 5.82
N LYS A 63 0.71 5.30 5.51
CA LYS A 63 1.04 6.71 5.86
C LYS A 63 0.55 7.08 7.27
N SER A 64 -0.14 6.15 7.94
CA SER A 64 -0.64 6.37 9.30
C SER A 64 0.51 6.63 10.28
N PRO A 65 0.35 7.54 11.25
CA PRO A 65 1.32 7.68 12.33
C PRO A 65 1.46 6.42 13.19
N TYR A 66 0.49 5.51 13.12
CA TYR A 66 0.47 4.26 13.88
C TYR A 66 0.96 3.05 13.07
N PHE A 67 1.47 3.26 11.85
CA PHE A 67 1.84 2.17 10.94
C PHE A 67 2.80 1.16 11.59
N GLU A 68 3.77 1.65 12.38
CA GLU A 68 4.80 0.80 13.01
C GLU A 68 4.41 0.22 14.37
N TYR A 69 3.24 0.57 14.87
CA TYR A 69 2.72 0.05 16.16
C TYR A 69 2.38 -1.44 16.03
N LEU A 70 2.40 -2.15 17.16
CA LEU A 70 1.87 -3.52 17.22
C LEU A 70 0.36 -3.49 16.90
N GLU A 71 -0.15 -4.55 16.29
CA GLU A 71 -1.54 -4.58 15.78
C GLU A 71 -2.58 -4.19 16.83
N GLN A 72 -2.42 -4.69 18.06
CA GLN A 72 -3.36 -4.37 19.16
C GLN A 72 -3.28 -2.90 19.56
N GLU A 73 -2.07 -2.35 19.67
CA GLU A 73 -1.84 -0.94 19.99
C GLU A 73 -2.37 -0.02 18.88
N LYS A 74 -2.13 -0.42 17.65
CA LYS A 74 -2.62 0.30 16.45
C LYS A 74 -4.14 0.35 16.44
N HIS A 75 -4.80 -0.79 16.68
CA HIS A 75 -6.26 -0.88 16.75
C HIS A 75 -6.81 0.04 17.85
N GLN A 76 -6.23 -0.05 19.04
CA GLN A 76 -6.68 0.76 20.18
C GLN A 76 -6.51 2.26 19.92
N ALA A 77 -5.34 2.67 19.43
CA ALA A 77 -5.05 4.07 19.10
C ALA A 77 -6.00 4.58 18.00
N ALA A 78 -6.24 3.77 16.97
CA ALA A 78 -7.14 4.14 15.87
C ALA A 78 -8.61 4.26 16.34
N MET A 79 -9.07 3.35 17.22
CA MET A 79 -10.40 3.44 17.82
C MET A 79 -10.57 4.73 18.64
N GLU A 80 -9.55 5.03 19.45
CA GLU A 80 -9.55 6.20 20.34
C GLU A 80 -9.57 7.51 19.55
N ASP A 81 -8.64 7.64 18.59
CA ASP A 81 -8.49 8.88 17.83
C ASP A 81 -9.60 9.09 16.79
N SER A 82 -10.16 8.02 16.22
CA SER A 82 -11.30 8.14 15.28
C SER A 82 -12.62 8.41 16.02
N GLY A 83 -12.70 8.04 17.29
CA GLY A 83 -13.95 8.09 18.05
C GLY A 83 -14.94 7.02 17.61
N LEU A 84 -14.49 5.96 16.95
CA LEU A 84 -15.34 4.86 16.49
C LEU A 84 -15.74 4.00 17.68
N THR A 85 -17.03 3.66 17.79
CA THR A 85 -17.51 2.79 18.87
C THR A 85 -17.35 1.31 18.49
N GLU A 86 -17.29 0.43 19.50
CA GLU A 86 -17.25 -1.03 19.28
C GLU A 86 -18.41 -1.53 18.43
N LYS A 87 -19.61 -0.97 18.62
CA LYS A 87 -20.79 -1.31 17.84
C LYS A 87 -20.60 -0.94 16.36
N GLU A 88 -20.07 0.24 16.10
CA GLU A 88 -19.78 0.72 14.73
C GLU A 88 -18.66 -0.12 14.10
N PHE A 89 -17.63 -0.46 14.87
CA PHE A 89 -16.52 -1.30 14.40
C PHE A 89 -17.00 -2.68 13.97
N ASN A 90 -17.94 -3.28 14.69
CA ASN A 90 -18.47 -4.61 14.40
C ASN A 90 -19.56 -4.62 13.32
N ASP A 91 -19.90 -3.47 12.75
CA ASP A 91 -20.87 -3.37 11.65
C ASP A 91 -20.30 -3.98 10.37
N GLU A 92 -21.04 -4.89 9.74
CA GLU A 92 -20.57 -5.63 8.54
C GLU A 92 -20.30 -4.71 7.36
N THR A 93 -21.08 -3.64 7.17
CA THR A 93 -20.85 -2.66 6.11
C THR A 93 -19.47 -2.00 6.27
N PHE A 94 -19.13 -1.64 7.50
CA PHE A 94 -17.83 -1.06 7.82
C PHE A 94 -16.70 -2.09 7.63
N ARG A 95 -16.90 -3.31 8.10
CA ARG A 95 -15.89 -4.37 7.95
C ARG A 95 -15.63 -4.71 6.47
N ALA A 96 -16.67 -4.69 5.64
CA ALA A 96 -16.53 -4.86 4.19
C ALA A 96 -15.67 -3.74 3.57
N ALA A 97 -15.85 -2.50 4.04
CA ALA A 97 -15.04 -1.36 3.59
C ALA A 97 -13.57 -1.54 4.01
N CYS A 98 -13.31 -2.01 5.24
CA CYS A 98 -11.95 -2.30 5.70
C CYS A 98 -11.27 -3.37 4.83
N ARG A 99 -11.96 -4.48 4.55
CA ARG A 99 -11.44 -5.55 3.68
C ARG A 99 -11.14 -5.00 2.28
N LYS A 100 -12.04 -4.18 1.74
CA LYS A 100 -11.84 -3.56 0.42
C LYS A 100 -10.62 -2.63 0.40
N TYR A 101 -10.42 -1.87 1.47
CA TYR A 101 -9.26 -0.98 1.59
C TYR A 101 -7.94 -1.77 1.56
N ILE A 102 -7.88 -2.85 2.34
CA ILE A 102 -6.70 -3.73 2.39
C ILE A 102 -6.44 -4.32 1.00
N GLU A 103 -7.49 -4.82 0.33
CA GLU A 103 -7.40 -5.37 -1.04
C GLU A 103 -6.77 -4.35 -2.01
N LEU A 104 -7.26 -3.11 -1.99
CA LEU A 104 -6.78 -2.04 -2.88
C LEU A 104 -5.33 -1.68 -2.59
N LYS A 105 -4.95 -1.60 -1.31
CA LYS A 105 -3.56 -1.29 -0.92
C LYS A 105 -2.60 -2.42 -1.31
N ASP A 106 -2.99 -3.67 -1.11
CA ASP A 106 -2.18 -4.82 -1.50
C ASP A 106 -1.99 -4.87 -3.02
N SER A 107 -3.06 -4.65 -3.79
CA SER A 107 -3.00 -4.60 -5.25
C SER A 107 -2.07 -3.49 -5.74
N SER A 108 -2.16 -2.30 -5.15
CA SER A 108 -1.30 -1.16 -5.48
C SER A 108 0.17 -1.47 -5.19
N ARG A 109 0.45 -2.12 -4.06
CA ARG A 109 1.81 -2.51 -3.66
C ARG A 109 2.37 -3.54 -4.65
N ILE A 110 1.58 -4.55 -5.03
CA ILE A 110 1.99 -5.59 -5.98
C ILE A 110 2.33 -4.94 -7.33
N LEU A 111 1.49 -4.04 -7.84
CA LEU A 111 1.74 -3.33 -9.10
C LEU A 111 3.03 -2.51 -9.03
N SER A 112 3.29 -1.84 -7.91
CA SER A 112 4.52 -1.07 -7.70
C SER A 112 5.75 -1.98 -7.73
N LEU A 113 5.68 -3.16 -7.10
CA LEU A 113 6.77 -4.15 -7.11
C LEU A 113 7.02 -4.69 -8.51
N ILE A 114 5.96 -4.97 -9.28
CA ILE A 114 6.07 -5.44 -10.67
C ILE A 114 6.76 -4.38 -11.53
N LYS A 115 6.36 -3.12 -11.42
CA LYS A 115 6.99 -1.99 -12.14
C LYS A 115 8.47 -1.88 -11.81
N THR A 116 8.83 -1.99 -10.53
CA THR A 116 10.23 -1.97 -10.09
C THR A 116 11.02 -3.14 -10.67
N ALA A 117 10.44 -4.35 -10.65
CA ALA A 117 11.08 -5.54 -11.23
C ALA A 117 11.35 -5.35 -12.73
N PHE A 118 10.37 -4.88 -13.49
CA PHE A 118 10.56 -4.61 -14.93
C PHE A 118 11.65 -3.56 -15.17
N ARG A 119 11.68 -2.50 -14.39
CA ARG A 119 12.71 -1.45 -14.50
C ARG A 119 14.11 -2.02 -14.21
N THR A 120 14.22 -2.88 -13.22
CA THR A 120 15.49 -3.56 -12.86
C THR A 120 15.94 -4.48 -13.98
N LEU A 121 15.02 -5.29 -14.53
CA LEU A 121 15.32 -6.19 -15.66
C LEU A 121 15.81 -5.39 -16.88
N GLU A 122 15.19 -4.26 -17.17
CA GLU A 122 15.60 -3.40 -18.30
C GLU A 122 17.01 -2.85 -18.08
N LYS A 123 17.34 -2.42 -16.86
CA LYS A 123 18.71 -1.97 -16.53
C LYS A 123 19.72 -3.10 -16.71
N MET A 124 19.35 -4.31 -16.29
CA MET A 124 20.21 -5.50 -16.47
C MET A 124 20.41 -5.81 -17.96
N ARG A 125 19.34 -5.74 -18.76
CA ARG A 125 19.41 -5.95 -20.20
C ARG A 125 20.39 -4.95 -20.85
N VAL A 126 20.22 -3.66 -20.54
CA VAL A 126 21.09 -2.60 -21.08
C VAL A 126 22.54 -2.84 -20.66
N PHE A 127 22.79 -3.21 -19.40
CA PHE A 127 24.13 -3.53 -18.90
C PHE A 127 24.74 -4.70 -19.67
N LEU A 128 23.98 -5.80 -19.84
CA LEU A 128 24.48 -6.99 -20.56
C LEU A 128 24.77 -6.67 -22.04
N ASP A 129 23.92 -5.86 -22.67
CA ASP A 129 24.12 -5.42 -24.05
C ASP A 129 25.40 -4.57 -24.20
N SER A 130 25.81 -3.88 -23.12
CA SER A 130 27.02 -3.04 -23.12
C SER A 130 28.33 -3.84 -22.92
N ILE A 131 28.22 -5.10 -22.45
CA ILE A 131 29.41 -5.92 -22.14
C ILE A 131 29.94 -6.55 -23.42
N ASP A 132 31.22 -6.35 -23.73
CA ASP A 132 31.92 -7.09 -24.74
C ASP A 132 32.56 -8.33 -24.12
N PHE A 133 31.98 -9.49 -24.36
CA PHE A 133 32.47 -10.77 -23.85
C PHE A 133 33.72 -11.26 -24.58
N ASN A 134 34.07 -10.63 -25.73
CA ASN A 134 35.27 -10.97 -26.49
C ASN A 134 36.48 -10.12 -26.09
N GLU A 135 36.27 -9.07 -25.31
CA GLU A 135 37.34 -8.18 -24.88
C GLU A 135 38.35 -8.95 -24.00
N ARG A 136 39.60 -8.82 -24.32
CA ARG A 136 40.70 -9.50 -23.59
C ARG A 136 41.64 -8.50 -22.95
N ASP A 137 42.09 -8.83 -21.79
CA ASP A 137 43.08 -8.06 -21.05
C ASP A 137 44.48 -8.51 -21.52
N GLU A 138 45.06 -7.80 -22.47
CA GLU A 138 46.36 -8.11 -23.02
C GLU A 138 47.47 -7.99 -21.99
N LEU A 139 47.30 -7.15 -20.99
CA LEU A 139 48.27 -6.94 -19.92
C LEU A 139 48.29 -8.12 -18.93
N ASN A 140 47.21 -8.88 -18.84
CA ASN A 140 47.09 -10.05 -17.95
C ASN A 140 47.04 -11.37 -18.73
N GLY A 141 47.80 -11.47 -19.82
CA GLY A 141 47.97 -12.71 -20.57
C GLY A 141 46.78 -13.09 -21.43
N GLY A 142 46.01 -12.12 -21.89
CA GLY A 142 44.90 -12.33 -22.85
C GLY A 142 43.65 -12.96 -22.22
N LYS A 143 43.45 -12.86 -20.93
CA LYS A 143 42.25 -13.36 -20.25
C LYS A 143 41.05 -12.51 -20.60
N TYR A 144 39.88 -13.14 -20.68
CA TYR A 144 38.63 -12.39 -20.89
C TYR A 144 38.36 -11.44 -19.73
N ILE A 145 38.09 -10.17 -20.05
CA ILE A 145 37.77 -9.14 -19.05
C ILE A 145 36.39 -9.43 -18.45
N ASN A 146 35.43 -9.80 -19.30
CA ASN A 146 34.04 -10.07 -18.88
C ASN A 146 33.75 -11.56 -18.95
N ASP A 147 33.54 -12.20 -17.81
CA ASP A 147 33.19 -13.62 -17.74
C ASP A 147 31.65 -13.76 -17.80
N PRO A 148 31.12 -14.44 -18.82
CA PRO A 148 29.67 -14.64 -18.94
C PRO A 148 29.03 -15.30 -17.70
N LYS A 149 29.77 -16.15 -17.00
CA LYS A 149 29.28 -16.82 -15.78
C LYS A 149 29.05 -15.85 -14.64
N LYS A 150 29.95 -14.90 -14.51
CA LYS A 150 29.83 -13.86 -13.48
C LYS A 150 28.70 -12.86 -13.76
N UNK A 151 28.60 -12.61 -14.85
CA UNK A 151 27.56 -11.69 -15.27
C UNK A 151 26.19 -12.27 -15.10
N UNK A 152 26.13 -13.44 -15.26
CA UNK A 152 24.89 -14.10 -14.98
C UNK A 152 24.61 -14.25 -13.54
N UNK A 153 25.55 -14.29 -12.87
CA UNK A 153 25.41 -14.33 -11.48
C UNK A 153 24.94 -13.02 -10.90
N UNK A 154 25.31 -12.13 -11.46
CA UNK A 154 24.90 -10.79 -11.06
C UNK A 154 23.45 -10.55 -11.43
N UNK A 155 23.08 -11.04 -12.45
CA UNK A 155 21.72 -10.93 -12.85
C UNK A 155 20.80 -11.85 -12.06
N UNK A 156 21.20 -12.80 -11.71
CA UNK A 156 20.43 -13.69 -10.90
C UNK A 156 20.27 -13.22 -9.48
N UNK A 157 21.17 -12.69 -9.13
CA UNK A 157 21.11 -12.10 -7.84
C UNK A 157 20.18 -10.90 -7.78
N UNK A 158 20.13 -10.31 -8.66
CA UNK A 158 19.24 -9.17 -8.74
C UNK A 158 17.80 -9.61 -9.01
N UNK A 159 17.65 -10.54 -9.58
CA UNK A 159 16.34 -11.08 -9.79
C UNK A 159 15.84 -11.81 -8.56
N UNK A 160 16.63 -12.28 -7.92
CA UNK A 160 16.27 -12.89 -6.69
C UNK A 160 15.91 -11.90 -5.62
N UNK A 161 16.49 -11.01 -5.70
CA UNK A 161 16.21 -9.91 -4.83
C UNK A 161 14.88 -9.24 -5.13
N UNK A 162 14.55 -9.20 -6.17
CA UNK A 162 13.30 -8.67 -6.54
C UNK A 162 12.17 -9.65 -6.28
N UNK A 163 12.39 -10.76 -6.39
CA UNK A 163 11.45 -11.78 -6.07
C UNK A 163 11.33 -12.04 -4.58
N UNK A 164 12.22 -11.92 -3.99
CA UNK A 164 12.18 -12.08 -2.59
C UNK A 164 11.51 -10.97 -1.85
N UNK A 165 11.55 -10.04 -2.32
CA UNK A 165 10.84 -8.93 -1.83
C UNK A 165 9.35 -9.03 -2.08
N UNK A 166 9.04 -9.50 -2.88
CA UNK A 166 7.67 -9.65 -3.18
C UNK A 166 7.01 -10.70 -2.31
N PHE A 167 7.61 -11.65 -1.87
CA PHE A 167 6.96 -12.76 -1.11
C PHE A 167 6.92 -12.55 0.41
N LYS A 168 7.70 -11.66 0.95
CA LYS A 168 7.71 -11.42 2.41
C LYS A 168 6.52 -10.62 2.95
N GLY A 169 5.54 -10.29 2.18
CA GLY A 169 4.44 -9.39 2.57
C GLY A 169 3.03 -9.97 2.60
N THR A 170 2.86 -11.26 2.40
CA THR A 170 1.52 -11.87 2.52
C THR A 170 1.24 -12.18 4.00
N ARG A 171 0.73 -11.19 4.74
CA ARG A 171 0.13 -11.42 6.06
C ARG A 171 -1.27 -11.96 5.85
N THR A 172 -1.52 -13.14 6.36
CA THR A 172 -2.87 -13.72 6.42
C THR A 172 -3.62 -12.99 7.56
N TYR A 173 -4.57 -12.17 7.18
CA TYR A 173 -5.48 -11.56 8.17
C TYR A 173 -6.62 -12.55 8.41
N ILE A 174 -6.64 -13.15 9.60
CA ILE A 174 -7.77 -13.94 10.09
C ILE A 174 -8.78 -13.00 10.76
#